data_5239b32f81460c84ab5d68b4ee240fa7
#
_entry.id   5239b32f81460c84ab5d68b4ee240fa7
#
_cell.length_a   1.000
_cell.length_b   1.000
_cell.length_c   1.000
_cell.angle_alpha   90.00
_cell.angle_beta   90.00
_cell.angle_gamma   90.00
#
_symmetry.space_group_name_H-M   'P 1'
#
loop_
_entity.id
_entity.type
_entity.pdbx_description
1 polymer ?
#
loop_
_entity_poly.entity_id
_entity_poly.type
_entity_poly.pdbx_seq_one_letter_code
_entity_poly.pdbx_strand_id
1 'polypeptide(L)'
;MRQTQVALPLEPEYRPKAIIIMSGKHQKIPVGISSCLLGEHVRYDGGHTYDSLINTRLADIFEFRPRCPEVAIGLGVPRDPIQLVRTDQGIRVRGVHDPVLDVTRQLEDYGRQVADEQVDICGYIFKARSPSCGIAGVATWTEQGDEASLDGAGAYAAALMNAYPGLPVTDEDYLQNPAQCEHFIAEVTAWFHRHQGRPD
;
A
#
# COMPACT_ATOMS: atom_id res chain seq x y z
N MET A 1 8.94 58.93 25.43
CA MET A 1 8.52 58.19 24.22
C MET A 1 8.20 56.74 24.63
N ARG A 2 6.91 56.36 24.66
CA ARG A 2 6.47 54.99 25.00
C ARG A 2 6.26 54.27 23.71
N GLN A 3 6.98 53.17 23.51
CA GLN A 3 6.79 52.29 22.36
C GLN A 3 5.55 51.41 22.62
N THR A 4 4.57 51.52 21.77
CA THR A 4 3.37 50.69 21.76
C THR A 4 3.71 49.39 21.02
N GLN A 5 3.76 48.26 21.74
CA GLN A 5 3.85 46.92 21.14
C GLN A 5 2.51 46.58 20.54
N VAL A 6 2.48 46.36 19.21
CA VAL A 6 1.34 45.85 18.49
C VAL A 6 1.36 44.32 18.62
N ALA A 7 0.36 43.73 19.27
CA ALA A 7 0.17 42.33 19.37
C ALA A 7 -0.32 41.79 18.02
N LEU A 8 0.38 40.78 17.46
CA LEU A 8 -0.07 40.01 16.29
C LEU A 8 -1.30 39.16 16.65
N PRO A 9 -2.29 39.04 15.76
CA PRO A 9 -3.44 38.19 16.01
C PRO A 9 -3.01 36.72 16.01
N LEU A 10 -3.48 35.97 17.00
CA LEU A 10 -3.33 34.53 17.10
C LEU A 10 -4.09 33.84 15.93
N GLU A 11 -3.40 33.01 15.18
CA GLU A 11 -3.97 32.14 14.18
C GLU A 11 -5.09 31.29 14.82
N PRO A 12 -6.21 31.00 14.11
CA PRO A 12 -7.25 30.17 14.66
C PRO A 12 -6.73 28.74 14.85
N GLU A 13 -6.70 28.28 16.09
CA GLU A 13 -6.37 26.90 16.44
C GLU A 13 -7.27 25.95 15.63
N TYR A 14 -6.67 25.11 14.78
CA TYR A 14 -7.34 24.01 14.11
C TYR A 14 -7.84 23.03 15.17
N ARG A 15 -9.11 23.11 15.51
CA ARG A 15 -9.80 22.08 16.30
C ARG A 15 -10.29 21.01 15.33
N PRO A 16 -9.75 19.79 15.38
CA PRO A 16 -10.33 18.71 14.62
C PRO A 16 -11.79 18.53 15.07
N LYS A 17 -12.73 18.62 14.13
CA LYS A 17 -14.13 18.32 14.40
C LYS A 17 -14.19 16.92 14.98
N ALA A 18 -14.63 16.78 16.22
CA ALA A 18 -14.87 15.50 16.87
C ALA A 18 -15.73 14.66 15.91
N ILE A 19 -15.21 13.51 15.50
CA ILE A 19 -15.99 12.49 14.80
C ILE A 19 -17.09 12.09 15.78
N ILE A 20 -18.33 12.47 15.48
CA ILE A 20 -19.50 12.05 16.25
C ILE A 20 -19.60 10.55 16.07
N ILE A 21 -19.16 9.80 17.08
CA ILE A 21 -19.34 8.34 17.20
C ILE A 21 -20.83 8.13 17.48
N MET A 22 -21.63 7.98 16.43
CA MET A 22 -23.00 7.52 16.58
C MET A 22 -22.96 6.02 16.92
N SER A 23 -23.52 5.66 18.04
CA SER A 23 -23.67 4.30 18.57
C SER A 23 -24.58 3.47 17.63
N GLY A 24 -23.97 2.86 16.63
CA GLY A 24 -24.50 1.83 15.77
C GLY A 24 -23.32 0.97 15.34
N LYS A 25 -23.48 -0.33 15.07
CA LYS A 25 -22.42 -1.20 14.57
C LYS A 25 -21.78 -0.50 13.36
N HIS A 26 -20.63 0.14 13.57
CA HIS A 26 -19.92 0.79 12.47
C HIS A 26 -19.46 -0.31 11.50
N GLN A 27 -20.01 -0.28 10.30
CA GLN A 27 -19.49 -1.09 9.21
C GLN A 27 -18.05 -0.65 8.95
N LYS A 28 -17.09 -1.56 9.14
CA LYS A 28 -15.69 -1.29 8.81
C LYS A 28 -15.56 -1.13 7.29
N ILE A 29 -14.66 -0.25 6.88
CA ILE A 29 -14.42 0.03 5.47
C ILE A 29 -13.48 -1.04 4.91
N PRO A 30 -13.83 -1.73 3.81
CA PRO A 30 -12.96 -2.75 3.21
C PRO A 30 -11.72 -2.11 2.58
N VAL A 31 -10.53 -2.60 2.98
CA VAL A 31 -9.22 -2.13 2.51
C VAL A 31 -8.33 -3.31 2.19
N GLY A 32 -7.79 -3.35 0.98
CA GLY A 32 -6.78 -4.33 0.59
C GLY A 32 -5.48 -4.11 1.36
N ILE A 33 -4.74 -5.19 1.64
CA ILE A 33 -3.48 -5.08 2.38
C ILE A 33 -2.49 -6.19 2.02
N SER A 34 -1.20 -5.87 2.03
CA SER A 34 -0.14 -6.88 1.96
C SER A 34 -0.15 -7.73 3.23
N SER A 35 -0.42 -9.03 3.09
CA SER A 35 -0.61 -10.00 4.19
C SER A 35 0.49 -10.00 5.25
N CYS A 36 1.74 -9.80 4.85
CA CYS A 36 2.87 -9.77 5.78
C CYS A 36 2.79 -8.63 6.82
N LEU A 37 2.06 -7.54 6.53
CA LEU A 37 1.83 -6.43 7.47
C LEU A 37 0.87 -6.80 8.60
N LEU A 38 0.06 -7.83 8.41
CA LEU A 38 -0.83 -8.40 9.43
C LEU A 38 -0.16 -9.48 10.29
N GLY A 39 1.11 -9.81 10.02
CA GLY A 39 1.84 -10.85 10.74
C GLY A 39 1.74 -12.23 10.09
N GLU A 40 1.16 -12.35 8.89
CA GLU A 40 1.17 -13.61 8.17
C GLU A 40 2.59 -13.96 7.69
N HIS A 41 2.98 -15.22 7.87
CA HIS A 41 4.29 -15.75 7.52
C HIS A 41 4.39 -16.07 6.02
N VAL A 42 4.33 -15.01 5.19
CA VAL A 42 4.26 -15.12 3.72
C VAL A 42 5.45 -14.48 3.00
N ARG A 43 6.44 -14.00 3.73
CA ARG A 43 7.65 -13.46 3.12
C ARG A 43 8.52 -14.57 2.54
N TYR A 44 9.47 -14.17 1.66
CA TYR A 44 10.40 -15.12 1.00
C TYR A 44 11.22 -15.95 2.01
N ASP A 45 11.54 -15.37 3.18
CA ASP A 45 12.29 -15.99 4.27
C ASP A 45 11.41 -16.77 5.27
N GLY A 46 10.09 -16.85 5.04
CA GLY A 46 9.13 -17.45 5.97
C GLY A 46 8.76 -16.53 7.13
N GLY A 47 9.24 -15.29 7.15
CA GLY A 47 8.91 -14.29 8.17
C GLY A 47 7.68 -13.45 7.83
N HIS A 48 7.52 -12.37 8.60
CA HIS A 48 6.48 -11.34 8.42
C HIS A 48 7.04 -9.94 8.73
N THR A 49 6.25 -8.91 8.47
CA THR A 49 6.56 -7.50 8.81
C THR A 49 5.36 -6.90 9.57
N TYR A 50 4.94 -7.57 10.64
CA TYR A 50 3.82 -7.11 11.47
C TYR A 50 3.97 -5.62 11.83
N ASP A 51 2.95 -4.84 11.53
CA ASP A 51 2.89 -3.42 11.87
C ASP A 51 1.85 -3.17 12.96
N SER A 52 2.27 -2.63 14.10
CA SER A 52 1.39 -2.44 15.25
C SER A 52 0.34 -1.36 15.02
N LEU A 53 0.66 -0.26 14.31
CA LEU A 53 -0.30 0.80 13.99
C LEU A 53 -1.46 0.26 13.14
N ILE A 54 -1.13 -0.54 12.13
CA ILE A 54 -2.10 -1.19 11.24
C ILE A 54 -3.00 -2.14 12.04
N ASN A 55 -2.39 -3.03 12.83
CA ASN A 55 -3.12 -4.09 13.53
C ASN A 55 -3.86 -3.65 14.81
N THR A 56 -3.67 -2.40 15.23
CA THR A 56 -4.43 -1.82 16.35
C THR A 56 -5.36 -0.73 15.86
N ARG A 57 -4.83 0.46 15.62
CA ARG A 57 -5.63 1.64 15.29
C ARG A 57 -6.42 1.52 13.98
N LEU A 58 -5.76 1.07 12.89
CA LEU A 58 -6.44 0.97 11.60
C LEU A 58 -7.39 -0.22 11.54
N ALA A 59 -7.11 -1.29 12.26
CA ALA A 59 -8.01 -2.44 12.39
C ALA A 59 -9.35 -2.12 13.07
N ASP A 60 -9.44 -1.03 13.83
CA ASP A 60 -10.72 -0.55 14.38
C ASP A 60 -11.61 0.13 13.33
N ILE A 61 -11.00 0.67 12.27
CA ILE A 61 -11.66 1.45 11.22
C ILE A 61 -11.90 0.59 9.97
N PHE A 62 -10.90 -0.22 9.58
CA PHE A 62 -10.87 -0.96 8.33
C PHE A 62 -11.15 -2.45 8.52
N GLU A 63 -11.81 -3.04 7.54
CA GLU A 63 -11.89 -4.49 7.33
C GLU A 63 -10.83 -4.89 6.30
N PHE A 64 -9.76 -5.53 6.75
CA PHE A 64 -8.66 -5.87 5.87
C PHE A 64 -8.95 -7.05 4.96
N ARG A 65 -8.57 -6.91 3.69
CA ARG A 65 -8.57 -7.95 2.65
C ARG A 65 -7.12 -8.33 2.32
N PRO A 66 -6.51 -9.29 3.06
CA PRO A 66 -5.10 -9.61 2.91
C PRO A 66 -4.80 -10.31 1.57
N ARG A 67 -3.66 -9.95 0.97
CA ARG A 67 -3.11 -10.59 -0.23
C ARG A 67 -1.59 -10.65 -0.15
N CYS A 68 -1.02 -11.79 -0.56
CA CYS A 68 0.40 -11.90 -0.87
C CYS A 68 0.53 -12.31 -2.34
N PRO A 69 0.90 -11.39 -3.26
CA PRO A 69 0.96 -11.71 -4.68
C PRO A 69 1.97 -12.80 -5.02
N GLU A 70 3.10 -12.85 -4.32
CA GLU A 70 4.13 -13.87 -4.57
C GLU A 70 3.67 -15.28 -4.18
N VAL A 71 2.90 -15.42 -3.11
CA VAL A 71 2.27 -16.70 -2.74
C VAL A 71 1.16 -17.03 -3.72
N ALA A 72 0.35 -16.05 -4.11
CA ALA A 72 -0.78 -16.27 -5.03
C ALA A 72 -0.34 -16.76 -6.41
N ILE A 73 0.81 -16.32 -6.94
CA ILE A 73 1.36 -16.82 -8.21
C ILE A 73 2.14 -18.12 -8.07
N GLY A 74 2.17 -18.73 -6.87
CA GLY A 74 2.73 -20.08 -6.67
C GLY A 74 4.21 -20.15 -6.29
N LEU A 75 4.85 -19.03 -5.89
CA LEU A 75 6.27 -19.07 -5.49
C LEU A 75 6.50 -19.79 -4.14
N GLY A 76 5.44 -19.97 -3.33
CA GLY A 76 5.53 -20.68 -2.06
C GLY A 76 6.19 -19.89 -0.91
N VAL A 77 6.41 -20.58 0.22
CA VAL A 77 7.12 -20.07 1.43
C VAL A 77 7.87 -21.25 2.06
N PRO A 78 9.18 -21.13 2.35
CA PRO A 78 10.08 -20.08 1.89
C PRO A 78 10.31 -20.13 0.38
N ARG A 79 10.90 -19.10 -0.20
CA ARG A 79 11.24 -19.03 -1.62
C ARG A 79 12.50 -18.19 -1.85
N ASP A 80 13.09 -18.32 -3.01
CA ASP A 80 14.17 -17.42 -3.42
C ASP A 80 13.64 -15.98 -3.57
N PRO A 81 14.45 -14.97 -3.17
CA PRO A 81 14.08 -13.58 -3.33
C PRO A 81 14.00 -13.18 -4.80
N ILE A 82 13.12 -12.23 -5.09
CA ILE A 82 12.97 -11.60 -6.40
C ILE A 82 13.36 -10.11 -6.30
N GLN A 83 13.69 -9.50 -7.42
CA GLN A 83 14.10 -8.10 -7.52
C GLN A 83 13.63 -7.46 -8.83
N LEU A 84 13.60 -6.11 -8.87
CA LEU A 84 13.39 -5.39 -10.11
C LEU A 84 14.70 -5.31 -10.89
N VAL A 85 14.66 -5.67 -12.16
CA VAL A 85 15.80 -5.61 -13.08
C VAL A 85 15.43 -4.75 -14.29
N ARG A 86 16.26 -3.75 -14.60
CA ARG A 86 16.12 -2.92 -15.79
C ARG A 86 16.73 -3.62 -16.99
N THR A 87 15.91 -3.88 -17.98
CA THR A 87 16.28 -4.54 -19.23
C THR A 87 15.98 -3.63 -20.42
N ASP A 88 16.36 -4.03 -21.62
CA ASP A 88 15.99 -3.39 -22.88
C ASP A 88 14.46 -3.42 -23.15
N GLN A 89 13.74 -4.35 -22.52
CA GLN A 89 12.28 -4.49 -22.59
C GLN A 89 11.53 -3.78 -21.45
N GLY A 90 12.24 -2.98 -20.64
CA GLY A 90 11.69 -2.30 -19.45
C GLY A 90 12.06 -2.98 -18.13
N ILE A 91 11.37 -2.62 -17.06
CA ILE A 91 11.61 -3.20 -15.73
C ILE A 91 10.92 -4.56 -15.64
N ARG A 92 11.69 -5.57 -15.20
CA ARG A 92 11.25 -6.95 -15.02
C ARG A 92 11.41 -7.37 -13.56
N VAL A 93 10.57 -8.29 -13.09
CA VAL A 93 10.71 -8.92 -11.77
C VAL A 93 11.37 -10.28 -11.97
N ARG A 94 12.64 -10.40 -11.57
CA ARG A 94 13.44 -11.61 -11.76
C ARG A 94 13.92 -12.18 -10.43
N GLY A 95 14.23 -13.48 -10.43
CA GLY A 95 14.89 -14.14 -9.31
C GLY A 95 16.29 -13.54 -9.05
N VAL A 96 16.65 -13.41 -7.76
CA VAL A 96 18.01 -12.94 -7.38
C VAL A 96 19.07 -14.00 -7.67
N HIS A 97 18.78 -15.26 -7.36
CA HIS A 97 19.70 -16.39 -7.56
C HIS A 97 19.43 -17.15 -8.87
N ASP A 98 18.24 -16.98 -9.44
CA ASP A 98 17.85 -17.52 -10.74
C ASP A 98 17.37 -16.41 -11.67
N PRO A 99 18.25 -15.74 -12.43
CA PRO A 99 17.90 -14.66 -13.34
C PRO A 99 16.98 -15.09 -14.52
N VAL A 100 16.84 -16.38 -14.76
CA VAL A 100 15.94 -16.93 -15.79
C VAL A 100 14.49 -16.89 -15.31
N LEU A 101 14.28 -17.00 -13.99
CA LEU A 101 12.96 -16.84 -13.39
C LEU A 101 12.49 -15.39 -13.59
N ASP A 102 11.45 -15.21 -14.41
CA ASP A 102 10.78 -13.94 -14.64
C ASP A 102 9.30 -14.09 -14.30
N VAL A 103 8.86 -13.38 -13.25
CA VAL A 103 7.50 -13.44 -12.73
C VAL A 103 6.70 -12.16 -12.96
N THR A 104 7.24 -11.26 -13.79
CA THR A 104 6.63 -9.94 -14.05
C THR A 104 5.17 -10.09 -14.47
N ARG A 105 4.93 -10.90 -15.51
CA ARG A 105 3.59 -11.06 -16.08
C ARG A 105 2.62 -11.69 -15.10
N GLN A 106 3.04 -12.72 -14.35
CA GLN A 106 2.18 -13.34 -13.34
C GLN A 106 1.74 -12.35 -12.26
N LEU A 107 2.66 -11.49 -11.79
CA LEU A 107 2.35 -10.44 -10.81
C LEU A 107 1.42 -9.38 -11.38
N GLU A 108 1.65 -8.94 -12.61
CA GLU A 108 0.78 -7.98 -13.30
C GLU A 108 -0.63 -8.55 -13.54
N ASP A 109 -0.72 -9.79 -14.04
CA ASP A 109 -2.00 -10.47 -14.28
C ASP A 109 -2.78 -10.61 -12.96
N TYR A 110 -2.10 -10.99 -11.88
CA TYR A 110 -2.73 -11.07 -10.56
C TYR A 110 -3.18 -9.71 -10.04
N GLY A 111 -2.42 -8.64 -10.29
CA GLY A 111 -2.84 -7.27 -9.94
C GLY A 111 -4.14 -6.86 -10.64
N ARG A 112 -4.27 -7.15 -11.92
CA ARG A 112 -5.50 -6.94 -12.71
C ARG A 112 -6.65 -7.79 -12.19
N GLN A 113 -6.40 -9.07 -11.94
CA GLN A 113 -7.40 -10.00 -11.38
C GLN A 113 -7.94 -9.49 -10.04
N VAL A 114 -7.08 -9.04 -9.12
CA VAL A 114 -7.52 -8.51 -7.82
C VAL A 114 -8.35 -7.24 -7.98
N ALA A 115 -8.02 -6.37 -8.94
CA ALA A 115 -8.84 -5.19 -9.23
C ALA A 115 -10.23 -5.56 -9.71
N ASP A 116 -10.36 -6.61 -10.52
CA ASP A 116 -11.65 -7.09 -11.03
C ASP A 116 -12.48 -7.83 -9.96
N GLU A 117 -11.82 -8.59 -9.07
CA GLU A 117 -12.48 -9.37 -8.02
C GLU A 117 -12.89 -8.54 -6.79
N GLN A 118 -12.10 -7.53 -6.44
CA GLN A 118 -12.28 -6.74 -5.22
C GLN A 118 -12.80 -5.34 -5.51
N VAL A 119 -13.90 -5.26 -6.23
CA VAL A 119 -14.55 -3.99 -6.58
C VAL A 119 -15.08 -3.20 -5.38
N ASP A 120 -15.19 -3.84 -4.21
CA ASP A 120 -15.69 -3.24 -2.97
C ASP A 120 -14.60 -2.58 -2.12
N ILE A 121 -13.28 -2.78 -2.42
CA ILE A 121 -12.23 -2.14 -1.63
C ILE A 121 -12.20 -0.62 -1.84
N CYS A 122 -11.97 0.08 -0.75
CA CYS A 122 -11.97 1.54 -0.72
C CYS A 122 -10.57 2.15 -0.57
N GLY A 123 -9.55 1.30 -0.49
CA GLY A 123 -8.14 1.68 -0.44
C GLY A 123 -7.24 0.45 -0.40
N TYR A 124 -5.93 0.66 -0.47
CA TYR A 124 -4.95 -0.42 -0.35
C TYR A 124 -3.70 0.00 0.42
N ILE A 125 -3.24 -0.85 1.35
CA ILE A 125 -1.99 -0.67 2.10
C ILE A 125 -0.96 -1.67 1.58
N PHE A 126 0.03 -1.20 0.86
CA PHE A 126 1.07 -2.02 0.27
C PHE A 126 2.28 -2.18 1.19
N LYS A 127 3.08 -3.22 0.97
CA LYS A 127 4.40 -3.38 1.61
C LYS A 127 5.43 -2.53 0.87
N ALA A 128 5.99 -1.53 1.54
CA ALA A 128 7.06 -0.67 1.00
C ALA A 128 8.28 -1.47 0.51
N ARG A 129 8.97 -0.96 -0.49
CA ARG A 129 10.24 -1.49 -1.03
C ARG A 129 10.18 -2.92 -1.57
N SER A 130 9.00 -3.51 -1.70
CA SER A 130 8.84 -4.85 -2.27
C SER A 130 8.84 -4.79 -3.80
N PRO A 131 9.54 -5.69 -4.51
CA PRO A 131 9.49 -5.78 -5.98
C PRO A 131 8.11 -6.18 -6.52
N SER A 132 7.24 -6.70 -5.66
CA SER A 132 5.84 -7.01 -5.98
C SER A 132 4.89 -5.92 -5.53
N CYS A 133 5.04 -5.40 -4.30
CA CYS A 133 4.05 -4.56 -3.63
C CYS A 133 4.45 -3.09 -3.46
N GLY A 134 5.73 -2.70 -3.63
CA GLY A 134 6.15 -1.32 -3.39
C GLY A 134 5.50 -0.34 -4.37
N ILE A 135 4.89 0.72 -3.86
CA ILE A 135 4.20 1.71 -4.72
C ILE A 135 5.16 2.65 -5.44
N ALA A 136 6.33 2.89 -4.86
CA ALA A 136 7.39 3.72 -5.42
C ALA A 136 8.73 3.44 -4.69
N GLY A 137 9.83 3.99 -5.20
CA GLY A 137 11.12 3.95 -4.52
C GLY A 137 11.71 2.54 -4.35
N VAL A 138 11.26 1.57 -5.15
CA VAL A 138 11.80 0.21 -5.11
C VAL A 138 13.12 0.16 -5.84
N ALA A 139 14.14 -0.44 -5.20
CA ALA A 139 15.46 -0.63 -5.80
C ALA A 139 15.34 -1.41 -7.12
N THR A 140 15.91 -0.84 -8.17
CA THR A 140 16.00 -1.45 -9.49
C THR A 140 17.46 -1.73 -9.80
N TRP A 141 17.76 -2.92 -10.28
CA TRP A 141 19.10 -3.40 -10.58
C TRP A 141 19.35 -3.44 -12.09
N THR A 142 20.59 -3.36 -12.50
CA THR A 142 20.97 -3.66 -13.89
C THR A 142 21.03 -5.17 -14.10
N GLU A 143 21.08 -5.62 -15.37
CA GLU A 143 21.32 -7.04 -15.68
C GLU A 143 22.73 -7.52 -15.25
N GLN A 144 23.66 -6.60 -15.01
CA GLN A 144 25.00 -6.86 -14.50
C GLN A 144 25.04 -6.99 -12.97
N GLY A 145 23.95 -6.67 -12.27
CA GLY A 145 23.82 -6.78 -10.82
C GLY A 145 24.19 -5.51 -10.03
N ASP A 146 24.41 -4.38 -10.71
CA ASP A 146 24.59 -3.09 -10.04
C ASP A 146 23.23 -2.45 -9.72
N GLU A 147 23.14 -1.74 -8.58
CA GLU A 147 21.95 -0.93 -8.28
C GLU A 147 21.88 0.24 -9.25
N ALA A 148 20.81 0.30 -10.04
CA ALA A 148 20.63 1.31 -11.06
C ALA A 148 19.91 2.55 -10.55
N SER A 149 18.87 2.38 -9.70
CA SER A 149 18.01 3.48 -9.26
C SER A 149 17.06 3.05 -8.13
N LEU A 150 16.45 4.06 -7.47
CA LEU A 150 15.36 3.88 -6.50
C LEU A 150 14.05 4.46 -7.04
N ASP A 151 13.73 4.20 -8.31
CA ASP A 151 12.55 4.73 -9.00
C ASP A 151 11.54 3.65 -9.41
N GLY A 152 11.79 2.39 -9.05
CA GLY A 152 10.94 1.28 -9.38
C GLY A 152 9.62 1.27 -8.61
N ALA A 153 8.65 0.56 -9.18
CA ALA A 153 7.40 0.17 -8.52
C ALA A 153 7.20 -1.34 -8.68
N GLY A 154 6.62 -1.98 -7.67
CA GLY A 154 6.32 -3.40 -7.68
C GLY A 154 5.26 -3.74 -8.74
N ALA A 155 5.48 -4.83 -9.47
CA ALA A 155 4.68 -5.16 -10.64
C ALA A 155 3.18 -5.39 -10.31
N TYR A 156 2.88 -6.05 -9.19
CA TYR A 156 1.50 -6.23 -8.70
C TYR A 156 0.86 -4.90 -8.33
N ALA A 157 1.57 -4.06 -7.53
CA ALA A 157 1.04 -2.77 -7.10
C ALA A 157 0.76 -1.85 -8.29
N ALA A 158 1.72 -1.75 -9.23
CA ALA A 158 1.56 -0.95 -10.44
C ALA A 158 0.36 -1.41 -11.29
N ALA A 159 0.19 -2.72 -11.48
CA ALA A 159 -0.92 -3.27 -12.26
C ALA A 159 -2.28 -3.02 -11.59
N LEU A 160 -2.38 -3.19 -10.26
CA LEU A 160 -3.60 -2.91 -9.50
C LEU A 160 -3.96 -1.43 -9.56
N MET A 161 -3.01 -0.53 -9.31
CA MET A 161 -3.23 0.92 -9.37
C MET A 161 -3.66 1.39 -10.76
N ASN A 162 -3.08 0.81 -11.82
CA ASN A 162 -3.46 1.12 -13.20
C ASN A 162 -4.86 0.60 -13.55
N ALA A 163 -5.24 -0.57 -13.05
CA ALA A 163 -6.57 -1.15 -13.27
C ALA A 163 -7.67 -0.47 -12.43
N TYR A 164 -7.29 0.16 -11.30
CA TYR A 164 -8.23 0.82 -10.38
C TYR A 164 -7.85 2.30 -10.15
N PRO A 165 -7.98 3.17 -11.17
CA PRO A 165 -7.56 4.57 -11.10
C PRO A 165 -8.27 5.34 -9.98
N GLY A 166 -7.48 6.07 -9.20
CA GLY A 166 -8.00 6.93 -8.12
C GLY A 166 -8.31 6.19 -6.81
N LEU A 167 -8.13 4.87 -6.73
CA LEU A 167 -8.18 4.17 -5.45
C LEU A 167 -7.13 4.75 -4.50
N PRO A 168 -7.50 5.15 -3.26
CA PRO A 168 -6.52 5.58 -2.26
C PRO A 168 -5.52 4.48 -1.94
N VAL A 169 -4.23 4.75 -2.13
CA VAL A 169 -3.16 3.78 -1.84
C VAL A 169 -2.08 4.39 -0.96
N THR A 170 -1.48 3.56 -0.13
CA THR A 170 -0.38 3.95 0.76
C THR A 170 0.52 2.75 1.06
N ASP A 171 1.60 2.97 1.79
CA ASP A 171 2.41 1.91 2.39
C ASP A 171 2.63 2.13 3.90
N GLU A 172 3.22 1.15 4.56
CA GLU A 172 3.42 1.19 6.01
C GLU A 172 4.39 2.29 6.45
N ASP A 173 5.37 2.66 5.62
CA ASP A 173 6.33 3.71 5.97
C ASP A 173 5.64 5.10 5.98
N TYR A 174 4.79 5.37 4.99
CA TYR A 174 4.01 6.60 4.91
C TYR A 174 3.07 6.75 6.12
N LEU A 175 2.45 5.66 6.56
CA LEU A 175 1.52 5.64 7.68
C LEU A 175 2.18 5.94 9.04
N GLN A 176 3.52 5.83 9.18
CA GLN A 176 4.21 6.18 10.42
C GLN A 176 4.12 7.69 10.75
N ASN A 177 3.86 8.54 9.77
CA ASN A 177 3.59 9.95 10.01
C ASN A 177 2.11 10.14 10.39
N PRO A 178 1.79 10.68 11.58
CA PRO A 178 0.39 10.82 12.02
C PRO A 178 -0.50 11.63 11.06
N ALA A 179 0.01 12.71 10.47
CA ALA A 179 -0.76 13.54 9.55
C ALA A 179 -1.06 12.79 8.24
N GLN A 180 -0.11 11.99 7.75
CA GLN A 180 -0.28 11.16 6.56
C GLN A 180 -1.23 9.99 6.81
N CYS A 181 -1.18 9.40 8.00
CA CYS A 181 -2.12 8.38 8.42
C CYS A 181 -3.57 8.92 8.46
N GLU A 182 -3.79 10.11 9.06
CA GLU A 182 -5.12 10.76 9.06
C GLU A 182 -5.58 11.10 7.64
N HIS A 183 -4.66 11.56 6.78
CA HIS A 183 -4.97 11.84 5.39
C HIS A 183 -5.47 10.60 4.65
N PHE A 184 -4.76 9.48 4.77
CA PHE A 184 -5.19 8.22 4.16
C PHE A 184 -6.56 7.75 4.67
N ILE A 185 -6.80 7.83 5.99
CA ILE A 185 -8.13 7.50 6.58
C ILE A 185 -9.23 8.38 5.95
N ALA A 186 -8.97 9.68 5.80
CA ALA A 186 -9.92 10.60 5.21
C ALA A 186 -10.21 10.30 3.73
N GLU A 187 -9.18 9.99 2.93
CA GLU A 187 -9.33 9.63 1.52
C GLU A 187 -10.14 8.34 1.34
N VAL A 188 -9.80 7.29 2.11
CA VAL A 188 -10.53 6.00 2.09
C VAL A 188 -11.99 6.19 2.51
N THR A 189 -12.24 6.99 3.56
CA THR A 189 -13.60 7.30 4.01
C THR A 189 -14.39 8.07 2.95
N ALA A 190 -13.77 9.05 2.30
CA ALA A 190 -14.40 9.80 1.23
C ALA A 190 -14.67 8.93 0.00
N TRP A 191 -13.76 8.00 -0.33
CA TRP A 191 -13.96 7.01 -1.40
C TRP A 191 -15.16 6.11 -1.10
N PHE A 192 -15.22 5.54 0.10
CA PHE A 192 -16.31 4.69 0.56
C PHE A 192 -17.66 5.39 0.41
N HIS A 193 -17.82 6.63 0.89
CA HIS A 193 -19.07 7.37 0.77
C HIS A 193 -19.45 7.69 -0.67
N ARG A 194 -18.49 7.92 -1.58
CA ARG A 194 -18.78 8.16 -3.00
C ARG A 194 -19.26 6.92 -3.75
N HIS A 195 -18.90 5.73 -3.27
CA HIS A 195 -19.19 4.47 -3.96
C HIS A 195 -20.27 3.62 -3.27
N GLN A 196 -20.74 3.99 -2.07
CA GLN A 196 -21.87 3.34 -1.37
C GLN A 196 -23.25 3.51 -2.08
N GLY A 197 -23.33 4.10 -3.21
CA GLY A 197 -24.60 4.32 -3.93
C GLY A 197 -24.59 3.81 -5.36
N ARG A 198 -23.58 3.05 -5.79
CA ARG A 198 -23.64 2.39 -7.10
C ARG A 198 -24.36 1.05 -6.94
N PRO A 199 -25.55 0.89 -7.55
CA PRO A 199 -26.12 -0.44 -7.76
C PRO A 199 -25.19 -1.19 -8.75
N ASP A 200 -25.02 -2.49 -8.53
CA ASP A 200 -24.35 -3.45 -9.41
C ASP A 200 -24.93 -3.41 -10.84
#